data_0f4c4b355e1096c74be13fe8cd952b92
#
_entry.id   0f4c4b355e1096c74be13fe8cd952b92
#
_cell.length_a   1.000
_cell.length_b   1.000
_cell.length_c   1.000
_cell.angle_alpha   90.00
_cell.angle_beta   90.00
_cell.angle_gamma   90.00
#
_symmetry.space_group_name_H-M   'P 1'
#
loop_
_entity.id
_entity.type
_entity.pdbx_description
1 polymer ?
#
loop_
_entity_poly.entity_id
_entity_poly.type
_entity_poly.pdbx_seq_one_letter_code
_entity_poly.pdbx_strand_id
1 'polypeptide(L)'
;AVGEGVIELRSRIGRLEEIDQFLVEIHENAVALMAGDEEKWKPTTRETADHSIPFVVALALTYGDVRLDHYEEELYLDPTIRSVMAKVKVQESEESNLAWPEATLTDMTVIMKDGSRHAHRISYHRGHYKNPMTDQELEDKFRPLAGRLLTSQQVTNALEGLWNLERARDIGSVMALLRA
;
A
#
# COMPACT_ATOMS: atom_id res chain seq x y z
N ALA A 1 5.68 1.18 -1.54
CA ALA A 1 5.96 1.96 -2.74
C ALA A 1 4.75 2.06 -3.68
N VAL A 2 4.23 0.92 -4.23
CA VAL A 2 3.16 0.96 -5.25
C VAL A 2 1.93 1.74 -4.78
N GLY A 3 1.29 1.35 -3.69
CA GLY A 3 0.08 2.04 -3.18
C GLY A 3 0.29 3.53 -2.94
N GLU A 4 1.42 3.91 -2.34
CA GLU A 4 1.82 5.30 -2.10
C GLU A 4 1.91 6.09 -3.41
N GLY A 5 2.63 5.56 -4.40
CA GLY A 5 2.79 6.26 -5.69
C GLY A 5 1.50 6.36 -6.50
N VAL A 6 0.61 5.37 -6.39
CA VAL A 6 -0.71 5.43 -7.03
C VAL A 6 -1.57 6.53 -6.40
N ILE A 7 -1.55 6.67 -5.06
CA ILE A 7 -2.28 7.73 -4.35
C ILE A 7 -1.79 9.12 -4.82
N GLU A 8 -0.48 9.31 -4.96
CA GLU A 8 0.10 10.54 -5.50
C GLU A 8 -0.36 10.81 -6.95
N LEU A 9 -0.31 9.79 -7.82
CA LEU A 9 -0.76 9.92 -9.22
C LEU A 9 -2.26 10.23 -9.32
N ARG A 10 -3.08 9.63 -8.43
CA ARG A 10 -4.53 9.82 -8.43
C ARG A 10 -4.93 11.29 -8.38
N SER A 11 -4.16 12.13 -7.65
CA SER A 11 -4.41 13.57 -7.56
C SER A 11 -4.21 14.32 -8.89
N ARG A 12 -3.49 13.72 -9.84
CA ARG A 12 -3.12 14.31 -11.14
C ARG A 12 -3.96 13.78 -12.30
N ILE A 13 -4.77 12.74 -12.06
CA ILE A 13 -5.65 12.16 -13.07
C ILE A 13 -7.09 12.62 -12.82
N GLY A 14 -7.85 12.74 -13.88
CA GLY A 14 -9.25 13.08 -13.82
C GLY A 14 -10.13 11.89 -13.46
N ARG A 15 -11.02 11.49 -14.36
CA ARG A 15 -11.95 10.38 -14.13
C ARG A 15 -11.28 9.04 -14.39
N LEU A 16 -11.54 8.05 -13.50
CA LEU A 16 -10.95 6.71 -13.60
C LEU A 16 -11.39 5.96 -14.87
N GLU A 17 -12.57 6.28 -15.39
CA GLU A 17 -13.09 5.69 -16.63
C GLU A 17 -12.25 6.10 -17.85
N GLU A 18 -11.57 7.25 -17.80
CA GLU A 18 -10.69 7.74 -18.84
C GLU A 18 -9.29 7.11 -18.82
N ILE A 19 -8.98 6.30 -17.81
CA ILE A 19 -7.74 5.52 -17.81
C ILE A 19 -7.86 4.40 -18.84
N ASP A 20 -6.90 4.37 -19.77
CA ASP A 20 -6.69 3.27 -20.71
C ASP A 20 -5.83 2.18 -20.08
N GLN A 21 -4.68 2.57 -19.53
CA GLN A 21 -3.74 1.64 -18.93
C GLN A 21 -3.02 2.25 -17.71
N PHE A 22 -2.70 1.42 -16.72
CA PHE A 22 -1.80 1.74 -15.62
C PHE A 22 -0.60 0.78 -15.66
N LEU A 23 0.59 1.32 -15.90
CA LEU A 23 1.84 0.58 -15.96
C LEU A 23 2.61 0.73 -14.64
N VAL A 24 3.08 -0.40 -14.09
CA VAL A 24 4.01 -0.47 -12.96
C VAL A 24 5.28 -1.16 -13.43
N GLU A 25 6.42 -0.50 -13.27
CA GLU A 25 7.75 -1.02 -13.56
C GLU A 25 8.53 -1.12 -12.24
N ILE A 26 8.94 -2.34 -11.88
CA ILE A 26 9.54 -2.63 -10.57
C ILE A 26 10.54 -3.78 -10.74
N HIS A 27 11.31 -4.11 -9.69
CA HIS A 27 12.28 -5.20 -9.74
C HIS A 27 11.63 -6.59 -9.89
N GLU A 28 12.36 -7.52 -10.50
CA GLU A 28 11.90 -8.89 -10.86
C GLU A 28 11.27 -9.66 -9.70
N ASN A 29 11.88 -9.57 -8.49
CA ASN A 29 11.35 -10.29 -7.32
C ASN A 29 9.94 -9.83 -6.93
N ALA A 30 9.64 -8.53 -7.06
CA ALA A 30 8.30 -8.02 -6.80
C ALA A 30 7.32 -8.47 -7.89
N VAL A 31 7.74 -8.48 -9.15
CA VAL A 31 6.93 -9.01 -10.26
C VAL A 31 6.60 -10.47 -10.01
N ALA A 32 7.60 -11.31 -9.70
CA ALA A 32 7.41 -12.74 -9.45
C ALA A 32 6.45 -13.02 -8.29
N LEU A 33 6.61 -12.29 -7.17
CA LEU A 33 5.81 -12.51 -5.96
C LEU A 33 4.39 -11.94 -6.03
N MET A 34 4.20 -10.80 -6.71
CA MET A 34 2.98 -9.99 -6.60
C MET A 34 2.24 -9.80 -7.93
N ALA A 35 2.73 -10.38 -9.01
CA ALA A 35 2.11 -10.36 -10.33
C ALA A 35 2.46 -11.58 -11.19
N GLY A 36 3.18 -12.58 -10.65
CA GLY A 36 3.79 -13.69 -11.42
C GLY A 36 2.80 -14.79 -11.81
N ASP A 37 1.66 -14.92 -11.17
CA ASP A 37 0.67 -15.95 -11.43
C ASP A 37 -0.75 -15.39 -11.59
N GLU A 38 -1.66 -16.22 -12.11
CA GLU A 38 -3.05 -15.79 -12.38
C GLU A 38 -3.80 -15.36 -11.12
N GLU A 39 -3.49 -15.96 -9.96
CA GLU A 39 -4.17 -15.62 -8.70
C GLU A 39 -3.88 -14.19 -8.25
N LYS A 40 -2.75 -13.61 -8.66
CA LYS A 40 -2.44 -12.19 -8.37
C LYS A 40 -3.25 -11.23 -9.23
N TRP A 41 -3.70 -11.68 -10.42
CA TRP A 41 -4.54 -10.90 -11.32
C TRP A 41 -6.04 -11.09 -11.10
N LYS A 42 -6.41 -12.22 -10.48
CA LYS A 42 -7.80 -12.56 -10.14
C LYS A 42 -7.88 -13.18 -8.75
N PRO A 43 -7.51 -12.44 -7.69
CA PRO A 43 -7.51 -12.98 -6.35
C PRO A 43 -8.91 -13.45 -5.95
N THR A 44 -8.97 -14.58 -5.26
CA THR A 44 -10.20 -15.19 -4.74
C THR A 44 -10.19 -15.36 -3.24
N THR A 45 -9.05 -15.09 -2.61
CA THR A 45 -8.86 -15.13 -1.16
C THR A 45 -8.14 -13.88 -0.70
N ARG A 46 -8.26 -13.57 0.58
CA ARG A 46 -7.51 -12.48 1.20
C ARG A 46 -6.00 -12.65 1.01
N GLU A 47 -5.49 -13.87 1.18
CA GLU A 47 -4.06 -14.20 1.03
C GLU A 47 -3.54 -13.83 -0.37
N THR A 48 -4.27 -14.22 -1.42
CA THR A 48 -3.88 -13.88 -2.80
C THR A 48 -4.02 -12.39 -3.10
N ALA A 49 -4.98 -11.71 -2.48
CA ALA A 49 -5.19 -10.28 -2.61
C ALA A 49 -4.10 -9.44 -1.91
N ASP A 50 -3.65 -9.89 -0.73
CA ASP A 50 -2.57 -9.22 0.03
C ASP A 50 -1.26 -9.11 -0.79
N HIS A 51 -1.04 -10.04 -1.70
CA HIS A 51 0.14 -10.11 -2.56
C HIS A 51 -0.15 -9.78 -4.03
N SER A 52 -1.14 -8.91 -4.28
CA SER A 52 -1.54 -8.51 -5.63
C SER A 52 -1.25 -7.04 -5.91
N ILE A 53 -0.24 -6.74 -6.73
CA ILE A 53 -0.01 -5.37 -7.21
C ILE A 53 -1.23 -4.84 -7.99
N PRO A 54 -1.86 -5.58 -8.91
CA PRO A 54 -3.06 -5.11 -9.60
C PRO A 54 -4.20 -4.71 -8.66
N PHE A 55 -4.41 -5.46 -7.58
CA PHE A 55 -5.44 -5.15 -6.59
C PHE A 55 -5.10 -3.90 -5.78
N VAL A 56 -3.86 -3.77 -5.30
CA VAL A 56 -3.39 -2.57 -4.58
C VAL A 56 -3.53 -1.32 -5.46
N VAL A 57 -3.18 -1.40 -6.74
CA VAL A 57 -3.35 -0.29 -7.70
C VAL A 57 -4.83 0.06 -7.85
N ALA A 58 -5.71 -0.93 -8.01
CA ALA A 58 -7.14 -0.71 -8.18
C ALA A 58 -7.77 -0.05 -6.93
N LEU A 59 -7.41 -0.50 -5.72
CA LEU A 59 -7.86 0.13 -4.47
C LEU A 59 -7.40 1.59 -4.37
N ALA A 60 -6.11 1.83 -4.54
CA ALA A 60 -5.53 3.16 -4.42
C ALA A 60 -6.11 4.14 -5.46
N LEU A 61 -6.38 3.69 -6.69
CA LEU A 61 -7.06 4.49 -7.71
C LEU A 61 -8.51 4.79 -7.33
N THR A 62 -9.24 3.79 -6.84
CA THR A 62 -10.69 3.91 -6.58
C THR A 62 -10.96 4.71 -5.31
N TYR A 63 -10.29 4.37 -4.22
CA TYR A 63 -10.58 4.94 -2.89
C TYR A 63 -9.60 6.04 -2.45
N GLY A 64 -8.41 6.12 -3.06
CA GLY A 64 -7.34 7.05 -2.65
C GLY A 64 -6.59 6.56 -1.41
N ASP A 65 -6.81 5.32 -0.99
CA ASP A 65 -6.11 4.65 0.11
C ASP A 65 -6.12 3.13 -0.06
N VAL A 66 -5.38 2.44 0.80
CA VAL A 66 -5.38 0.98 0.91
C VAL A 66 -5.51 0.62 2.38
N ARG A 67 -6.66 0.10 2.78
CA ARG A 67 -7.00 -0.21 4.17
C ARG A 67 -7.34 -1.67 4.38
N LEU A 68 -7.26 -2.11 5.64
CA LEU A 68 -7.63 -3.46 6.05
C LEU A 68 -9.09 -3.79 5.71
N ASP A 69 -10.00 -2.83 5.86
CA ASP A 69 -11.42 -2.99 5.57
C ASP A 69 -11.67 -3.44 4.12
N HIS A 70 -10.88 -2.94 3.15
CA HIS A 70 -10.99 -3.33 1.75
C HIS A 70 -10.77 -4.84 1.52
N TYR A 71 -9.95 -5.47 2.36
CA TYR A 71 -9.70 -6.92 2.32
C TYR A 71 -10.77 -7.70 3.08
N GLU A 72 -11.28 -7.16 4.17
CA GLU A 72 -12.34 -7.78 4.98
C GLU A 72 -13.70 -7.74 4.27
N GLU A 73 -13.96 -6.68 3.50
CA GLU A 73 -15.14 -6.55 2.64
C GLU A 73 -15.00 -7.33 1.32
N GLU A 74 -13.90 -8.07 1.16
CA GLU A 74 -13.62 -8.91 -0.02
C GLU A 74 -13.68 -8.14 -1.35
N LEU A 75 -13.26 -6.86 -1.37
CA LEU A 75 -13.31 -6.01 -2.57
C LEU A 75 -12.53 -6.58 -3.75
N TYR A 76 -11.65 -7.55 -3.53
CA TYR A 76 -10.99 -8.31 -4.59
C TYR A 76 -11.97 -9.17 -5.41
N LEU A 77 -13.19 -9.38 -4.93
CA LEU A 77 -14.29 -10.03 -5.67
C LEU A 77 -15.21 -9.02 -6.38
N ASP A 78 -15.12 -7.72 -6.04
CA ASP A 78 -15.99 -6.68 -6.62
C ASP A 78 -15.72 -6.49 -8.12
N PRO A 79 -16.76 -6.57 -8.98
CA PRO A 79 -16.60 -6.41 -10.43
C PRO A 79 -16.04 -5.05 -10.84
N THR A 80 -16.34 -3.98 -10.09
CA THR A 80 -15.83 -2.63 -10.38
C THR A 80 -14.33 -2.58 -10.14
N ILE A 81 -13.86 -3.08 -9.00
CA ILE A 81 -12.43 -3.18 -8.69
C ILE A 81 -11.72 -4.05 -9.73
N ARG A 82 -12.27 -5.21 -10.08
CA ARG A 82 -11.72 -6.09 -11.12
C ARG A 82 -11.63 -5.42 -12.49
N SER A 83 -12.57 -4.55 -12.83
CA SER A 83 -12.51 -3.78 -14.08
C SER A 83 -11.33 -2.78 -14.11
N VAL A 84 -10.97 -2.22 -12.95
CA VAL A 84 -9.78 -1.36 -12.81
C VAL A 84 -8.52 -2.21 -12.83
N MET A 85 -8.48 -3.35 -12.12
CA MET A 85 -7.36 -4.30 -12.16
C MET A 85 -7.00 -4.72 -13.58
N ALA A 86 -8.01 -4.93 -14.44
CA ALA A 86 -7.81 -5.34 -15.83
C ALA A 86 -7.04 -4.30 -16.68
N LYS A 87 -6.96 -3.04 -16.24
CA LYS A 87 -6.18 -1.98 -16.91
C LYS A 87 -4.72 -1.94 -16.44
N VAL A 88 -4.37 -2.68 -15.39
CA VAL A 88 -3.02 -2.67 -14.82
C VAL A 88 -2.11 -3.56 -15.65
N LYS A 89 -0.88 -3.13 -15.84
CA LYS A 89 0.26 -3.93 -16.29
C LYS A 89 1.40 -3.81 -15.30
N VAL A 90 2.04 -4.92 -15.01
CA VAL A 90 3.21 -4.98 -14.13
C VAL A 90 4.33 -5.64 -14.91
N GLN A 91 5.48 -5.02 -14.93
CA GLN A 91 6.67 -5.56 -15.58
C GLN A 91 7.94 -5.21 -14.80
N GLU A 92 8.98 -5.98 -15.02
CA GLU A 92 10.30 -5.66 -14.51
C GLU A 92 10.95 -4.53 -15.31
N SER A 93 11.86 -3.80 -14.66
CA SER A 93 12.77 -2.88 -15.32
C SER A 93 14.22 -3.16 -14.90
N GLU A 94 15.14 -3.04 -15.84
CA GLU A 94 16.57 -3.25 -15.58
C GLU A 94 17.09 -2.27 -14.51
N GLU A 95 16.65 -1.00 -14.57
CA GLU A 95 17.02 0.03 -13.59
C GLU A 95 16.56 -0.37 -12.18
N SER A 96 15.32 -0.89 -12.04
CA SER A 96 14.79 -1.35 -10.76
C SER A 96 15.52 -2.59 -10.23
N ASN A 97 15.89 -3.51 -11.12
CA ASN A 97 16.69 -4.69 -10.77
C ASN A 97 18.08 -4.30 -10.25
N LEU A 98 18.76 -3.36 -10.91
CA LEU A 98 20.07 -2.85 -10.50
C LEU A 98 20.00 -2.05 -9.17
N ALA A 99 18.90 -1.37 -8.89
CA ALA A 99 18.72 -0.60 -7.66
C ALA A 99 18.43 -1.48 -6.43
N TRP A 100 17.89 -2.68 -6.64
CA TRP A 100 17.55 -3.64 -5.59
C TRP A 100 18.80 -4.30 -5.00
N PRO A 101 18.94 -4.53 -3.68
CA PRO A 101 17.94 -4.23 -2.62
C PRO A 101 18.07 -2.82 -1.99
N GLU A 102 19.02 -1.99 -2.41
CA GLU A 102 19.31 -0.69 -1.80
C GLU A 102 18.14 0.29 -1.94
N ALA A 103 17.42 0.20 -3.04
CA ALA A 103 16.20 0.97 -3.29
C ALA A 103 15.10 0.07 -3.87
N THR A 104 13.86 0.35 -3.52
CA THR A 104 12.68 -0.28 -4.14
C THR A 104 12.18 0.64 -5.25
N LEU A 105 13.03 0.85 -6.26
CA LEU A 105 12.71 1.74 -7.37
C LEU A 105 11.45 1.24 -8.08
N THR A 106 10.44 2.11 -8.14
CA THR A 106 9.15 1.79 -8.75
C THR A 106 8.72 2.94 -9.61
N ASP A 107 8.59 2.69 -10.91
CA ASP A 107 8.02 3.63 -11.87
C ASP A 107 6.56 3.29 -12.13
N MET A 108 5.73 4.31 -12.13
CA MET A 108 4.30 4.18 -12.38
C MET A 108 3.88 5.17 -13.45
N THR A 109 3.15 4.70 -14.45
CA THR A 109 2.65 5.55 -15.54
C THR A 109 1.17 5.26 -15.79
N VAL A 110 0.35 6.29 -15.68
CA VAL A 110 -1.04 6.27 -16.14
C VAL A 110 -1.08 6.74 -17.58
N ILE A 111 -1.71 5.97 -18.44
CA ILE A 111 -2.01 6.32 -19.83
C ILE A 111 -3.51 6.55 -19.92
N MET A 112 -3.90 7.74 -20.34
CA MET A 112 -5.30 8.11 -20.52
C MET A 112 -5.77 7.78 -21.94
N LYS A 113 -7.08 7.63 -22.13
CA LYS A 113 -7.68 7.36 -23.45
C LYS A 113 -7.41 8.43 -24.51
N ASP A 114 -7.16 9.67 -24.09
CA ASP A 114 -6.76 10.77 -24.97
C ASP A 114 -5.28 10.74 -25.34
N GLY A 115 -4.53 9.74 -24.83
CA GLY A 115 -3.09 9.57 -25.04
C GLY A 115 -2.21 10.35 -24.07
N SER A 116 -2.76 11.17 -23.19
CA SER A 116 -1.98 11.86 -22.16
C SER A 116 -1.38 10.87 -21.15
N ARG A 117 -0.24 11.24 -20.57
CA ARG A 117 0.50 10.38 -19.65
C ARG A 117 0.86 11.14 -18.38
N HIS A 118 0.67 10.47 -17.24
CA HIS A 118 1.09 10.96 -15.93
C HIS A 118 2.01 9.93 -15.31
N ALA A 119 3.20 10.35 -14.94
CA ALA A 119 4.21 9.46 -14.37
C ALA A 119 4.58 9.88 -12.95
N HIS A 120 4.95 8.89 -12.13
CA HIS A 120 5.49 9.08 -10.79
C HIS A 120 6.52 7.99 -10.51
N ARG A 121 7.61 8.37 -9.83
CA ARG A 121 8.69 7.46 -9.43
C ARG A 121 8.86 7.51 -7.91
N ILE A 122 8.96 6.34 -7.31
CA ILE A 122 9.37 6.18 -5.91
C ILE A 122 10.67 5.39 -5.87
N SER A 123 11.69 5.95 -5.23
CA SER A 123 12.94 5.25 -4.96
C SER A 123 12.95 4.63 -3.56
N TYR A 124 12.41 5.34 -2.59
CA TYR A 124 12.33 4.91 -1.19
C TYR A 124 10.91 5.13 -0.68
N HIS A 125 10.20 4.05 -0.43
CA HIS A 125 8.84 4.11 0.12
C HIS A 125 8.83 4.76 1.51
N ARG A 126 7.68 5.30 1.90
CA ARG A 126 7.51 5.89 3.24
C ARG A 126 7.75 4.83 4.31
N GLY A 127 8.61 5.14 5.29
CA GLY A 127 9.09 4.22 6.31
C GLY A 127 10.44 3.54 6.01
N HIS A 128 10.99 3.73 4.80
CA HIS A 128 12.38 3.36 4.52
C HIS A 128 13.34 4.28 5.29
N TYR A 129 14.54 3.79 5.69
CA TYR A 129 15.50 4.60 6.48
C TYR A 129 15.95 5.89 5.79
N LYS A 130 15.90 5.93 4.44
CA LYS A 130 16.16 7.16 3.64
C LYS A 130 14.90 8.01 3.43
N ASN A 131 13.73 7.54 3.83
CA ASN A 131 12.45 8.25 3.80
C ASN A 131 11.61 7.87 5.04
N PRO A 132 12.09 8.20 6.26
CA PRO A 132 11.47 7.77 7.51
C PRO A 132 10.09 8.39 7.69
N MET A 133 9.19 7.65 8.33
CA MET A 133 7.92 8.19 8.80
C MET A 133 8.18 9.17 9.96
N THR A 134 7.35 10.19 10.05
CA THR A 134 7.26 11.04 11.23
C THR A 134 6.53 10.31 12.37
N ASP A 135 6.72 10.76 13.61
CA ASP A 135 5.99 10.23 14.77
C ASP A 135 4.47 10.31 14.55
N GLN A 136 3.98 11.42 13.99
CA GLN A 136 2.56 11.60 13.68
C GLN A 136 2.05 10.56 12.68
N GLU A 137 2.78 10.26 11.62
CA GLU A 137 2.39 9.23 10.63
C GLU A 137 2.37 7.84 11.24
N LEU A 138 3.29 7.55 12.18
CA LEU A 138 3.26 6.29 12.93
C LEU A 138 2.02 6.19 13.81
N GLU A 139 1.68 7.27 14.53
CA GLU A 139 0.45 7.32 15.33
C GLU A 139 -0.80 7.25 14.47
N ASP A 140 -0.85 7.96 13.34
CA ASP A 140 -1.99 7.94 12.42
C ASP A 140 -2.24 6.54 11.84
N LYS A 141 -1.19 5.74 11.68
CA LYS A 141 -1.30 4.33 11.30
C LYS A 141 -1.74 3.45 12.47
N PHE A 142 -1.21 3.68 13.66
CA PHE A 142 -1.51 2.87 14.85
C PHE A 142 -2.95 3.06 15.35
N ARG A 143 -3.42 4.31 15.44
CA ARG A 143 -4.71 4.65 16.06
C ARG A 143 -5.90 3.93 15.43
N PRO A 144 -6.12 3.92 14.11
CA PRO A 144 -7.27 3.22 13.52
C PRO A 144 -7.16 1.69 13.66
N LEU A 145 -5.96 1.12 13.64
CA LEU A 145 -5.76 -0.31 13.80
C LEU A 145 -6.02 -0.76 15.24
N ALA A 146 -5.44 -0.08 16.22
CA ALA A 146 -5.64 -0.37 17.64
C ALA A 146 -7.09 -0.07 18.10
N GLY A 147 -7.68 0.99 17.57
CA GLY A 147 -9.05 1.42 17.86
C GLY A 147 -10.14 0.44 17.43
N ARG A 148 -9.80 -0.60 16.68
CA ARG A 148 -10.72 -1.72 16.38
C ARG A 148 -11.00 -2.60 17.59
N LEU A 149 -10.07 -2.63 18.55
CA LEU A 149 -10.15 -3.48 19.75
C LEU A 149 -10.10 -2.68 21.03
N LEU A 150 -9.45 -1.52 21.03
CA LEU A 150 -9.22 -0.68 22.20
C LEU A 150 -10.09 0.58 22.16
N THR A 151 -10.50 1.09 23.32
CA THR A 151 -11.10 2.42 23.44
C THR A 151 -10.09 3.51 23.13
N SER A 152 -10.55 4.72 22.79
CA SER A 152 -9.67 5.86 22.49
C SER A 152 -8.70 6.18 23.62
N GLN A 153 -9.13 6.00 24.89
CA GLN A 153 -8.26 6.20 26.06
C GLN A 153 -7.17 5.11 26.15
N GLN A 154 -7.53 3.86 25.90
CA GLN A 154 -6.56 2.75 25.89
C GLN A 154 -5.55 2.93 24.76
N VAL A 155 -5.98 3.37 23.56
CA VAL A 155 -5.07 3.68 22.44
C VAL A 155 -4.08 4.78 22.83
N THR A 156 -4.54 5.84 23.50
CA THR A 156 -3.67 6.92 23.97
C THR A 156 -2.66 6.41 25.01
N ASN A 157 -3.12 5.67 26.00
CA ASN A 157 -2.24 5.09 27.03
C ASN A 157 -1.21 4.11 26.43
N ALA A 158 -1.62 3.33 25.43
CA ALA A 158 -0.73 2.40 24.73
C ALA A 158 0.37 3.17 23.98
N LEU A 159 0.01 4.25 23.25
CA LEU A 159 0.99 5.11 22.57
C LEU A 159 1.97 5.75 23.54
N GLU A 160 1.48 6.32 24.65
CA GLU A 160 2.34 6.88 25.69
C GLU A 160 3.32 5.85 26.26
N GLY A 161 2.84 4.63 26.53
CA GLY A 161 3.69 3.53 26.99
C GLY A 161 4.74 3.10 25.98
N LEU A 162 4.36 3.02 24.69
CA LEU A 162 5.27 2.65 23.60
C LEU A 162 6.32 3.73 23.34
N TRP A 163 5.93 5.02 23.32
CA TRP A 163 6.87 6.15 23.14
C TRP A 163 7.84 6.34 24.32
N ASN A 164 7.54 5.75 25.49
CA ASN A 164 8.42 5.78 26.66
C ASN A 164 8.99 4.39 27.00
N LEU A 165 9.04 3.49 26.02
CA LEU A 165 9.44 2.09 26.23
C LEU A 165 10.83 1.98 26.87
N GLU A 166 11.79 2.85 26.49
CA GLU A 166 13.15 2.87 27.02
C GLU A 166 13.21 3.23 28.53
N ARG A 167 12.14 3.79 29.07
CA ARG A 167 12.01 4.16 30.50
C ARG A 167 11.22 3.13 31.31
N ALA A 168 10.62 2.14 30.63
CA ALA A 168 9.82 1.13 31.30
C ALA A 168 10.71 0.21 32.16
N ARG A 169 10.33 0.04 33.43
CA ARG A 169 11.00 -0.91 34.34
C ARG A 169 10.63 -2.36 34.06
N ASP A 170 9.46 -2.57 33.50
CA ASP A 170 8.91 -3.88 33.17
C ASP A 170 8.14 -3.79 31.85
N ILE A 171 8.59 -4.57 30.87
CA ILE A 171 7.93 -4.68 29.57
C ILE A 171 6.51 -5.23 29.68
N GLY A 172 6.24 -6.10 30.67
CA GLY A 172 4.91 -6.67 30.89
C GLY A 172 3.86 -5.61 31.16
N SER A 173 4.23 -4.51 31.85
CA SER A 173 3.33 -3.39 32.10
C SER A 173 2.96 -2.63 30.83
N VAL A 174 3.90 -2.48 29.88
CA VAL A 174 3.62 -1.85 28.57
C VAL A 174 2.75 -2.77 27.71
N MET A 175 3.06 -4.07 27.67
CA MET A 175 2.27 -5.04 26.91
C MET A 175 0.83 -5.19 27.46
N ALA A 176 0.62 -4.94 28.75
CA ALA A 176 -0.72 -4.93 29.35
C ALA A 176 -1.62 -3.81 28.79
N LEU A 177 -1.04 -2.68 28.31
CA LEU A 177 -1.77 -1.57 27.70
C LEU A 177 -2.36 -1.93 26.33
N LEU A 178 -1.87 -2.99 25.70
CA LEU A 178 -2.32 -3.48 24.39
C LEU A 178 -3.40 -4.57 24.48
N ARG A 179 -3.91 -4.85 25.67
CA ARG A 179 -4.98 -5.85 25.87
C ARG A 179 -6.36 -5.20 25.75
N ALA A 180 -7.19 -5.82 24.90
CA ALA A 180 -8.61 -5.51 24.79
C ALA A 180 -9.39 -6.06 25.99
#